data_ed4e49daaa11433a8b761a3f99d5c5b1
#
_entry.id   ed4e49daaa11433a8b761a3f99d5c5b1
#
_cell.length_a   1.000
_cell.length_b   1.000
_cell.length_c   1.000
_cell.angle_alpha   90.00
_cell.angle_beta   90.00
_cell.angle_gamma   90.00
#
_symmetry.space_group_name_H-M   'P 1'
#
loop_
_entity.id
_entity.type
_entity.pdbx_description
1 polymer ?
#
loop_
_entity_poly.entity_id
_entity_poly.type
_entity_poly.pdbx_seq_one_letter_code
_entity_poly.pdbx_strand_id
1 'polypeptide(L)'
;GQSFFDRAEIRDLCAWLRLWVNSDDDPAFLRAVTTPKRGIGHTTLQQLGVFASKYRLSLFEALFANSLGAALPQRAISSLHEFGRFVNDLEYRARHTEGAEDAQRFLTDWLRDIGYERHLYDSEDNEKLAAARWNNVLEFCQWMAQRCGGQIDDTAGVTMTSEKKSLLEVAQTISLLSTLNERGDEQNVVTLSTLHAA
;
A
#
# COMPACT_ATOMS: atom_id res chain seq x y z
N GLY A 1 19.48 -10.72 -9.56
CA GLY A 1 18.09 -10.60 -9.87
C GLY A 1 17.36 -9.68 -8.92
N GLN A 2 16.26 -9.15 -9.37
CA GLN A 2 15.42 -8.31 -8.51
C GLN A 2 14.72 -9.16 -7.47
N SER A 3 14.72 -8.66 -6.23
CA SER A 3 13.87 -9.21 -5.18
C SER A 3 12.40 -9.05 -5.57
N PHE A 4 11.55 -9.93 -5.08
CA PHE A 4 10.10 -9.82 -5.28
C PHE A 4 9.57 -8.46 -4.82
N PHE A 5 10.09 -7.93 -3.70
CA PHE A 5 9.69 -6.62 -3.17
C PHE A 5 10.19 -5.43 -3.98
N ASP A 6 11.10 -5.64 -4.93
CA ASP A 6 11.59 -4.56 -5.81
C ASP A 6 10.69 -4.32 -7.01
N ARG A 7 9.77 -5.23 -7.30
CA ARG A 7 8.85 -5.09 -8.42
C ARG A 7 7.89 -3.92 -8.17
N ALA A 8 7.66 -3.11 -9.20
CA ALA A 8 6.87 -1.89 -9.09
C ALA A 8 5.45 -2.16 -8.55
N GLU A 9 4.78 -3.20 -9.06
CA GLU A 9 3.43 -3.57 -8.60
C GLU A 9 3.40 -3.99 -7.14
N ILE A 10 4.46 -4.63 -6.64
CA ILE A 10 4.56 -5.03 -5.24
C ILE A 10 4.86 -3.81 -4.37
N ARG A 11 5.71 -2.90 -4.83
CA ARG A 11 5.98 -1.63 -4.14
C ARG A 11 4.70 -0.79 -4.00
N ASP A 12 3.87 -0.79 -5.04
CA ASP A 12 2.58 -0.10 -5.00
C ASP A 12 1.70 -0.65 -3.88
N LEU A 13 1.55 -1.96 -3.81
CA LEU A 13 0.74 -2.59 -2.76
C LEU A 13 1.34 -2.37 -1.38
N CYS A 14 2.66 -2.49 -1.26
CA CYS A 14 3.33 -2.25 0.03
C CYS A 14 3.12 -0.81 0.52
N ALA A 15 3.04 0.17 -0.38
CA ALA A 15 2.74 1.55 0.01
C ALA A 15 1.34 1.64 0.65
N TRP A 16 0.34 0.97 0.06
CA TRP A 16 -1.00 0.91 0.65
C TRP A 16 -0.99 0.23 2.02
N LEU A 17 -0.28 -0.90 2.15
CA LEU A 17 -0.19 -1.61 3.43
C LEU A 17 0.49 -0.75 4.50
N ARG A 18 1.57 -0.06 4.14
CA ARG A 18 2.27 0.85 5.05
C ARG A 18 1.35 1.98 5.51
N LEU A 19 0.50 2.47 4.62
CA LEU A 19 -0.46 3.53 4.95
C LEU A 19 -1.54 3.03 5.92
N TRP A 20 -1.99 1.77 5.78
CA TRP A 20 -2.92 1.18 6.75
C TRP A 20 -2.27 1.03 8.13
N VAL A 21 -1.01 0.66 8.17
CA VAL A 21 -0.25 0.44 9.41
C VAL A 21 0.09 1.76 10.09
N ASN A 22 0.48 2.76 9.30
CA ASN A 22 0.85 4.09 9.79
C ASN A 22 0.45 5.14 8.77
N SER A 23 -0.68 5.79 9.01
CA SER A 23 -1.20 6.82 8.10
C SER A 23 -0.32 8.06 8.02
N ASP A 24 0.62 8.24 8.95
CA ASP A 24 1.57 9.36 8.95
C ASP A 24 2.81 9.10 8.08
N ASP A 25 2.88 7.98 7.39
CA ASP A 25 3.94 7.65 6.45
C ASP A 25 3.72 8.42 5.15
N ASP A 26 4.36 9.60 5.03
CA ASP A 26 4.17 10.48 3.89
C ASP A 26 4.59 9.86 2.54
N PRO A 27 5.74 9.18 2.42
CA PRO A 27 6.06 8.51 1.17
C PRO A 27 5.02 7.47 0.74
N ALA A 28 4.51 6.68 1.69
CA ALA A 28 3.46 5.71 1.42
C ALA A 28 2.16 6.40 0.97
N PHE A 29 1.80 7.50 1.65
CA PHE A 29 0.63 8.30 1.27
C PHE A 29 0.73 8.78 -0.18
N LEU A 30 1.85 9.39 -0.55
CA LEU A 30 2.04 9.94 -1.89
C LEU A 30 1.96 8.86 -2.96
N ARG A 31 2.54 7.70 -2.71
CA ARG A 31 2.46 6.60 -3.66
C ARG A 31 1.05 6.02 -3.76
N ALA A 32 0.40 5.77 -2.63
CA ALA A 32 -0.94 5.18 -2.60
C ALA A 32 -2.00 6.10 -3.24
N VAL A 33 -1.95 7.39 -2.96
CA VAL A 33 -2.94 8.34 -3.46
C VAL A 33 -2.87 8.53 -4.97
N THR A 34 -1.72 8.25 -5.58
CA THR A 34 -1.50 8.39 -7.04
C THR A 34 -1.48 7.04 -7.77
N THR A 35 -1.59 5.95 -7.07
CA THR A 35 -1.45 4.60 -7.67
C THR A 35 -2.53 3.65 -7.14
N PRO A 36 -3.62 3.45 -7.89
CA PRO A 36 -4.01 4.11 -9.15
C PRO A 36 -4.43 5.57 -8.97
N LYS A 37 -4.37 6.32 -10.05
CA LYS A 37 -4.83 7.73 -10.06
C LYS A 37 -6.32 7.81 -9.73
N ARG A 38 -6.70 8.85 -8.97
CA ARG A 38 -8.07 8.99 -8.48
C ARG A 38 -8.59 10.43 -8.53
N GLY A 39 -8.10 11.22 -9.48
CA GLY A 39 -8.55 12.61 -9.64
C GLY A 39 -7.93 13.58 -8.65
N ILE A 40 -6.90 13.17 -7.93
CA ILE A 40 -6.11 14.05 -7.07
C ILE A 40 -4.81 14.33 -7.82
N GLY A 41 -4.67 15.55 -8.31
CA GLY A 41 -3.55 15.93 -9.18
C GLY A 41 -2.30 16.36 -8.42
N HIS A 42 -1.23 16.52 -9.18
CA HIS A 42 0.07 16.94 -8.64
C HIS A 42 -0.01 18.30 -7.92
N THR A 43 -0.75 19.24 -8.49
CA THR A 43 -0.91 20.59 -7.90
C THR A 43 -1.58 20.50 -6.53
N THR A 44 -2.63 19.71 -6.40
CA THR A 44 -3.33 19.52 -5.13
C THR A 44 -2.40 18.91 -4.09
N LEU A 45 -1.63 17.90 -4.47
CA LEU A 45 -0.70 17.25 -3.55
C LEU A 45 0.44 18.18 -3.15
N GLN A 46 0.92 19.02 -4.06
CA GLN A 46 1.95 20.00 -3.77
C GLN A 46 1.44 21.02 -2.76
N GLN A 47 0.24 21.55 -2.97
CA GLN A 47 -0.39 22.49 -2.05
C GLN A 47 -0.66 21.87 -0.68
N LEU A 48 -1.09 20.61 -0.65
CA LEU A 48 -1.27 19.86 0.60
C LEU A 48 0.08 19.74 1.33
N GLY A 49 1.16 19.44 0.60
CA GLY A 49 2.50 19.35 1.17
C GLY A 49 2.97 20.65 1.79
N VAL A 50 2.74 21.76 1.12
CA VAL A 50 3.08 23.11 1.65
C VAL A 50 2.29 23.39 2.94
N PHE A 51 0.99 23.09 2.93
CA PHE A 51 0.13 23.26 4.11
C PHE A 51 0.61 22.38 5.27
N ALA A 52 0.84 21.09 5.02
CA ALA A 52 1.29 20.16 6.04
C ALA A 52 2.62 20.58 6.65
N SER A 53 3.56 21.02 5.83
CA SER A 53 4.86 21.51 6.28
C SER A 53 4.71 22.74 7.17
N LYS A 54 3.85 23.69 6.78
CA LYS A 54 3.61 24.92 7.54
C LYS A 54 3.11 24.62 8.96
N TYR A 55 2.22 23.66 9.10
CA TYR A 55 1.60 23.32 10.38
C TYR A 55 2.25 22.11 11.07
N ARG A 56 3.35 21.60 10.51
CA ARG A 56 4.09 20.44 11.04
C ARG A 56 3.19 19.21 11.23
N LEU A 57 2.37 18.95 10.22
CA LEU A 57 1.47 17.81 10.17
C LEU A 57 1.99 16.79 9.14
N SER A 58 1.60 15.53 9.30
CA SER A 58 1.72 14.57 8.21
C SER A 58 0.72 14.94 7.11
N LEU A 59 0.92 14.42 5.91
CA LEU A 59 -0.04 14.65 4.81
C LEU A 59 -1.43 14.14 5.18
N PHE A 60 -1.50 12.99 5.83
CA PHE A 60 -2.77 12.40 6.23
C PHE A 60 -3.48 13.23 7.30
N GLU A 61 -2.76 13.67 8.34
CA GLU A 61 -3.31 14.58 9.35
C GLU A 61 -3.83 15.86 8.73
N ALA A 62 -3.11 16.39 7.74
CA ALA A 62 -3.48 17.64 7.05
C ALA A 62 -4.83 17.53 6.33
N LEU A 63 -5.22 16.31 5.88
CA LEU A 63 -6.50 16.11 5.19
C LEU A 63 -7.70 16.59 6.02
N PHE A 64 -7.62 16.43 7.33
CA PHE A 64 -8.74 16.69 8.23
C PHE A 64 -8.57 17.96 9.05
N ALA A 65 -7.56 18.76 8.72
CA ALA A 65 -7.33 20.04 9.40
C ALA A 65 -8.42 21.05 9.03
N ASN A 66 -8.96 21.74 10.03
CA ASN A 66 -10.05 22.71 9.82
C ASN A 66 -9.64 23.86 8.90
N SER A 67 -8.37 24.28 8.94
CA SER A 67 -7.86 25.40 8.14
C SER A 67 -7.50 25.02 6.71
N LEU A 68 -7.64 23.76 6.31
CA LEU A 68 -7.31 23.31 4.95
C LEU A 68 -8.15 24.07 3.89
N GLY A 69 -9.39 24.44 4.24
CA GLY A 69 -10.28 25.17 3.36
C GLY A 69 -9.78 26.53 2.91
N ALA A 70 -8.84 27.12 3.66
CA ALA A 70 -8.20 28.39 3.27
C ALA A 70 -7.07 28.17 2.23
N ALA A 71 -6.55 26.95 2.13
CA ALA A 71 -5.40 26.64 1.26
C ALA A 71 -5.78 25.94 -0.03
N LEU A 72 -6.89 25.20 -0.04
CA LEU A 72 -7.32 24.36 -1.17
C LEU A 72 -8.77 24.62 -1.53
N PRO A 73 -9.13 24.49 -2.84
CA PRO A 73 -10.54 24.57 -3.24
C PRO A 73 -11.34 23.41 -2.68
N GLN A 74 -12.64 23.65 -2.47
CA GLN A 74 -13.55 22.66 -1.86
C GLN A 74 -13.56 21.33 -2.63
N ARG A 75 -13.48 21.37 -3.95
CA ARG A 75 -13.45 20.17 -4.79
C ARG A 75 -12.26 19.29 -4.46
N ALA A 76 -11.07 19.89 -4.29
CA ALA A 76 -9.87 19.18 -3.93
C ALA A 76 -9.99 18.56 -2.52
N ILE A 77 -10.54 19.34 -1.59
CA ILE A 77 -10.74 18.88 -0.21
C ILE A 77 -11.70 17.69 -0.17
N SER A 78 -12.78 17.72 -0.95
CA SER A 78 -13.73 16.61 -1.02
C SER A 78 -13.08 15.33 -1.51
N SER A 79 -12.24 15.41 -2.55
CA SER A 79 -11.51 14.25 -3.07
C SER A 79 -10.51 13.72 -2.06
N LEU A 80 -9.81 14.60 -1.36
CA LEU A 80 -8.85 14.23 -0.31
C LEU A 80 -9.55 13.56 0.88
N HIS A 81 -10.68 14.12 1.31
CA HIS A 81 -11.48 13.53 2.39
C HIS A 81 -11.99 12.14 2.02
N GLU A 82 -12.46 11.96 0.80
CA GLU A 82 -12.91 10.65 0.31
C GLU A 82 -11.78 9.63 0.42
N PHE A 83 -10.57 10.00 -0.03
CA PHE A 83 -9.39 9.13 0.09
C PHE A 83 -9.06 8.83 1.55
N GLY A 84 -9.04 9.84 2.41
CA GLY A 84 -8.73 9.65 3.83
C GLY A 84 -9.72 8.73 4.54
N ARG A 85 -11.01 8.90 4.26
CA ARG A 85 -12.04 8.01 4.81
C ARG A 85 -11.89 6.58 4.30
N PHE A 86 -11.56 6.42 3.03
CA PHE A 86 -11.31 5.11 2.44
C PHE A 86 -10.15 4.39 3.14
N VAL A 87 -9.03 5.10 3.37
CA VAL A 87 -7.88 4.54 4.09
C VAL A 87 -8.27 4.15 5.53
N ASN A 88 -8.98 5.01 6.23
CA ASN A 88 -9.44 4.73 7.60
C ASN A 88 -10.36 3.50 7.64
N ASP A 89 -11.25 3.37 6.66
CA ASP A 89 -12.15 2.23 6.56
C ASP A 89 -11.37 0.94 6.28
N LEU A 90 -10.40 0.98 5.39
CA LEU A 90 -9.55 -0.18 5.10
C LEU A 90 -8.78 -0.63 6.35
N GLU A 91 -8.18 0.32 7.07
CA GLU A 91 -7.47 0.02 8.32
C GLU A 91 -8.39 -0.65 9.34
N TYR A 92 -9.56 -0.07 9.56
CA TYR A 92 -10.53 -0.61 10.51
C TYR A 92 -10.95 -2.04 10.14
N ARG A 93 -11.31 -2.26 8.88
CA ARG A 93 -11.75 -3.58 8.40
C ARG A 93 -10.61 -4.60 8.40
N ALA A 94 -9.40 -4.19 8.03
CA ALA A 94 -8.23 -5.08 8.05
C ALA A 94 -7.90 -5.53 9.48
N ARG A 95 -8.07 -4.65 10.44
CA ARG A 95 -7.86 -4.97 11.86
C ARG A 95 -8.85 -6.02 12.37
N HIS A 96 -10.06 -6.05 11.79
CA HIS A 96 -11.13 -6.97 12.19
C HIS A 96 -11.31 -8.15 11.23
N THR A 97 -10.42 -8.31 10.25
CA THR A 97 -10.44 -9.42 9.30
C THR A 97 -9.41 -10.46 9.72
N GLU A 98 -9.84 -11.65 10.07
CA GLU A 98 -8.98 -12.73 10.57
C GLU A 98 -9.14 -13.99 9.72
N GLY A 99 -8.03 -14.70 9.54
CA GLY A 99 -8.00 -15.97 8.81
C GLY A 99 -7.85 -15.80 7.30
N ALA A 100 -7.36 -16.86 6.67
CA ALA A 100 -6.98 -16.84 5.24
C ALA A 100 -8.17 -16.55 4.32
N GLU A 101 -9.32 -17.18 4.58
CA GLU A 101 -10.49 -17.05 3.70
C GLU A 101 -11.02 -15.62 3.68
N ASP A 102 -11.23 -15.04 4.86
CA ASP A 102 -11.75 -13.67 4.98
C ASP A 102 -10.73 -12.64 4.48
N ALA A 103 -9.44 -12.88 4.75
CA ALA A 103 -8.38 -12.01 4.25
C ALA A 103 -8.31 -12.04 2.71
N GLN A 104 -8.44 -13.21 2.11
CA GLN A 104 -8.44 -13.33 0.65
C GLN A 104 -9.61 -12.56 0.04
N ARG A 105 -10.79 -12.66 0.63
CA ARG A 105 -11.98 -11.94 0.17
C ARG A 105 -11.78 -10.42 0.31
N PHE A 106 -11.25 -9.98 1.44
CA PHE A 106 -10.95 -8.57 1.67
C PHE A 106 -9.97 -8.02 0.61
N LEU A 107 -8.87 -8.73 0.38
CA LEU A 107 -7.84 -8.28 -0.57
C LEU A 107 -8.37 -8.25 -2.01
N THR A 108 -9.18 -9.21 -2.41
CA THR A 108 -9.82 -9.24 -3.72
C THR A 108 -10.74 -8.03 -3.90
N ASP A 109 -11.56 -7.74 -2.89
CA ASP A 109 -12.48 -6.58 -2.92
C ASP A 109 -11.71 -5.27 -2.95
N TRP A 110 -10.63 -5.15 -2.17
CA TRP A 110 -9.78 -3.98 -2.14
C TRP A 110 -9.16 -3.69 -3.52
N LEU A 111 -8.57 -4.70 -4.15
CA LEU A 111 -7.96 -4.53 -5.47
C LEU A 111 -8.98 -4.09 -6.51
N ARG A 112 -10.21 -4.61 -6.43
CA ARG A 112 -11.30 -4.19 -7.30
C ARG A 112 -11.71 -2.75 -7.00
N ASP A 113 -11.85 -2.39 -5.74
CA ASP A 113 -12.30 -1.06 -5.32
C ASP A 113 -11.32 0.04 -5.74
N ILE A 114 -10.01 -0.24 -5.72
CA ILE A 114 -9.02 0.73 -6.20
C ILE A 114 -8.78 0.66 -7.71
N GLY A 115 -9.32 -0.36 -8.40
CA GLY A 115 -9.17 -0.52 -9.85
C GLY A 115 -7.74 -0.87 -10.26
N TYR A 116 -7.06 -1.69 -9.47
CA TYR A 116 -5.62 -1.92 -9.67
C TYR A 116 -5.31 -2.72 -10.94
N GLU A 117 -6.12 -3.73 -11.28
CA GLU A 117 -5.93 -4.51 -12.50
C GLU A 117 -5.95 -3.61 -13.73
N ARG A 118 -6.96 -2.75 -13.82
CA ARG A 118 -7.09 -1.79 -14.92
C ARG A 118 -5.90 -0.84 -14.97
N HIS A 119 -5.43 -0.39 -13.81
CA HIS A 119 -4.25 0.47 -13.71
C HIS A 119 -3.02 -0.20 -14.37
N LEU A 120 -2.81 -1.48 -14.13
CA LEU A 120 -1.69 -2.21 -14.73
C LEU A 120 -1.82 -2.28 -16.23
N TYR A 121 -3.01 -2.60 -16.76
CA TYR A 121 -3.23 -2.70 -18.20
C TYR A 121 -3.13 -1.33 -18.88
N ASP A 122 -3.58 -0.27 -18.23
CA ASP A 122 -3.48 1.10 -18.76
C ASP A 122 -2.05 1.63 -18.74
N SER A 123 -1.21 1.13 -17.83
CA SER A 123 0.18 1.56 -17.66
C SER A 123 1.17 0.85 -18.56
N GLU A 124 0.75 -0.24 -19.21
CA GLU A 124 1.62 -1.07 -20.01
C GLU A 124 1.13 -1.11 -21.46
N ASP A 125 2.08 -0.97 -22.41
CA ASP A 125 1.78 -1.12 -23.83
C ASP A 125 1.60 -2.59 -24.24
N ASN A 126 2.17 -3.51 -23.45
CA ASN A 126 2.17 -4.95 -23.72
C ASN A 126 1.22 -5.66 -22.75
N GLU A 127 0.14 -6.25 -23.27
CA GLU A 127 -0.86 -6.96 -22.46
C GLU A 127 -0.27 -8.16 -21.71
N LYS A 128 0.71 -8.86 -22.30
CA LYS A 128 1.37 -10.00 -21.66
C LYS A 128 2.14 -9.56 -20.41
N LEU A 129 2.80 -8.41 -20.50
CA LEU A 129 3.53 -7.84 -19.37
C LEU A 129 2.56 -7.40 -18.29
N ALA A 130 1.46 -6.74 -18.66
CA ALA A 130 0.41 -6.34 -17.71
C ALA A 130 -0.18 -7.56 -16.99
N ALA A 131 -0.47 -8.63 -17.74
CA ALA A 131 -1.01 -9.87 -17.17
C ALA A 131 0.00 -10.52 -16.21
N ALA A 132 1.29 -10.50 -16.54
CA ALA A 132 2.33 -11.04 -15.66
C ALA A 132 2.43 -10.24 -14.35
N ARG A 133 2.35 -8.91 -14.44
CA ARG A 133 2.35 -8.04 -13.26
C ARG A 133 1.12 -8.28 -12.39
N TRP A 134 -0.06 -8.43 -13.02
CA TRP A 134 -1.28 -8.75 -12.31
C TRP A 134 -1.18 -10.10 -11.59
N ASN A 135 -0.59 -11.11 -12.22
CA ASN A 135 -0.35 -12.40 -11.57
C ASN A 135 0.56 -12.26 -10.35
N ASN A 136 1.57 -11.41 -10.41
CA ASN A 136 2.43 -11.13 -9.24
C ASN A 136 1.63 -10.54 -8.08
N VAL A 137 0.70 -9.64 -8.39
CA VAL A 137 -0.20 -9.03 -7.39
C VAL A 137 -1.09 -10.09 -6.74
N LEU A 138 -1.69 -10.97 -7.57
CA LEU A 138 -2.55 -12.04 -7.07
C LEU A 138 -1.77 -13.02 -6.18
N GLU A 139 -0.57 -13.39 -6.57
CA GLU A 139 0.31 -14.25 -5.76
C GLU A 139 0.66 -13.60 -4.42
N PHE A 140 0.96 -12.32 -4.45
CA PHE A 140 1.28 -11.56 -3.23
C PHE A 140 0.09 -11.52 -2.28
N CYS A 141 -1.10 -11.26 -2.79
CA CYS A 141 -2.32 -11.24 -1.97
C CYS A 141 -2.66 -12.62 -1.42
N GLN A 142 -2.48 -13.67 -2.22
CA GLN A 142 -2.70 -15.03 -1.76
C GLN A 142 -1.71 -15.39 -0.64
N TRP A 143 -0.45 -15.01 -0.80
CA TRP A 143 0.58 -15.23 0.21
C TRP A 143 0.24 -14.50 1.52
N MET A 144 -0.22 -13.26 1.43
CA MET A 144 -0.66 -12.49 2.61
C MET A 144 -1.84 -13.17 3.31
N ALA A 145 -2.84 -13.57 2.52
CA ALA A 145 -4.05 -14.21 3.06
C ALA A 145 -3.69 -15.50 3.80
N GLN A 146 -2.81 -16.32 3.24
CA GLN A 146 -2.37 -17.57 3.88
C GLN A 146 -1.71 -17.31 5.23
N ARG A 147 -0.98 -16.20 5.37
CA ARG A 147 -0.33 -15.84 6.63
C ARG A 147 -1.32 -15.41 7.72
N CYS A 148 -2.54 -15.10 7.36
CA CYS A 148 -3.59 -14.86 8.35
C CYS A 148 -4.07 -16.16 9.02
N GLY A 149 -3.69 -17.31 8.49
CA GLY A 149 -3.88 -18.61 9.15
C GLY A 149 -5.31 -19.12 9.12
N GLY A 150 -5.59 -20.08 9.99
CA GLY A 150 -6.90 -20.70 10.08
C GLY A 150 -7.20 -21.71 8.99
N GLN A 151 -6.28 -21.93 8.03
CA GLN A 151 -6.45 -22.92 6.97
C GLN A 151 -6.16 -24.32 7.44
N ILE A 152 -6.95 -25.24 6.93
CA ILE A 152 -6.70 -26.66 7.09
C ILE A 152 -5.88 -27.13 5.89
N ASP A 153 -4.64 -27.53 6.12
CA ASP A 153 -3.82 -28.11 5.07
C ASP A 153 -4.01 -29.62 5.09
N ASP A 154 -4.75 -30.13 4.10
CA ASP A 154 -5.09 -31.53 3.99
C ASP A 154 -4.23 -32.28 2.96
N THR A 155 -3.17 -31.66 2.44
CA THR A 155 -2.33 -32.24 1.38
C THR A 155 -1.59 -33.51 1.82
N ALA A 156 -1.40 -33.71 3.13
CA ALA A 156 -0.72 -34.91 3.68
C ALA A 156 -1.65 -35.77 4.54
N GLY A 157 -2.96 -35.55 4.48
CA GLY A 157 -3.91 -36.27 5.35
C GLY A 157 -3.81 -35.83 6.82
N VAL A 158 -3.09 -34.78 7.11
CA VAL A 158 -2.93 -34.21 8.44
C VAL A 158 -3.64 -32.85 8.47
N THR A 159 -4.66 -32.75 9.32
CA THR A 159 -5.39 -31.52 9.51
C THR A 159 -4.57 -30.61 10.43
N MET A 160 -3.89 -29.62 9.87
CA MET A 160 -3.20 -28.60 10.66
C MET A 160 -3.97 -27.28 10.60
N THR A 161 -4.51 -26.88 11.75
CA THR A 161 -5.10 -25.55 11.90
C THR A 161 -4.05 -24.62 12.49
N SER A 162 -3.67 -23.59 11.73
CA SER A 162 -2.85 -22.53 12.28
C SER A 162 -3.72 -21.51 12.98
N GLU A 163 -3.15 -20.82 13.96
CA GLU A 163 -3.82 -19.74 14.66
C GLU A 163 -4.17 -18.61 13.69
N LYS A 164 -5.36 -18.05 13.84
CA LYS A 164 -5.81 -16.93 13.00
C LYS A 164 -5.14 -15.62 13.46
N LYS A 165 -4.66 -14.86 12.48
CA LYS A 165 -4.14 -13.50 12.69
C LYS A 165 -5.01 -12.53 11.91
N SER A 166 -5.04 -11.28 12.36
CA SER A 166 -5.71 -10.24 11.60
C SER A 166 -4.88 -9.86 10.37
N LEU A 167 -5.56 -9.39 9.34
CA LEU A 167 -4.88 -8.90 8.13
C LEU A 167 -3.96 -7.71 8.45
N LEU A 168 -4.35 -6.86 9.41
CA LEU A 168 -3.52 -5.73 9.81
C LEU A 168 -2.21 -6.19 10.46
N GLU A 169 -2.22 -7.25 11.26
CA GLU A 169 -1.00 -7.83 11.84
C GLU A 169 -0.05 -8.32 10.75
N VAL A 170 -0.60 -8.98 9.74
CA VAL A 170 0.20 -9.43 8.58
C VAL A 170 0.74 -8.24 7.80
N ALA A 171 -0.09 -7.20 7.60
CA ALA A 171 0.34 -5.96 6.95
C ALA A 171 1.48 -5.29 7.70
N GLN A 172 1.46 -5.30 9.04
CA GLN A 172 2.54 -4.75 9.87
C GLN A 172 3.86 -5.46 9.61
N THR A 173 3.85 -6.79 9.55
CA THR A 173 5.05 -7.57 9.26
C THR A 173 5.59 -7.26 7.87
N ILE A 174 4.71 -7.20 6.87
CA ILE A 174 5.09 -6.90 5.49
C ILE A 174 5.64 -5.47 5.37
N SER A 175 5.02 -4.52 6.06
CA SER A 175 5.48 -3.14 6.12
C SER A 175 6.91 -3.05 6.62
N LEU A 176 7.22 -3.79 7.67
CA LEU A 176 8.57 -3.85 8.22
C LEU A 176 9.56 -4.45 7.22
N LEU A 177 9.21 -5.57 6.59
CA LEU A 177 10.06 -6.22 5.58
C LEU A 177 10.31 -5.30 4.38
N SER A 178 9.28 -4.60 3.91
CA SER A 178 9.37 -3.64 2.81
C SER A 178 10.34 -2.50 3.15
N THR A 179 10.22 -1.94 4.35
CA THR A 179 11.10 -0.86 4.83
C THR A 179 12.55 -1.33 4.93
N LEU A 180 12.79 -2.53 5.46
CA LEU A 180 14.14 -3.08 5.56
C LEU A 180 14.75 -3.33 4.19
N ASN A 181 13.95 -3.80 3.23
CA ASN A 181 14.41 -4.01 1.84
C ASN A 181 14.85 -2.70 1.20
N GLU A 182 14.08 -1.62 1.36
CA GLU A 182 14.42 -0.29 0.85
C GLU A 182 15.70 0.25 1.49
N ARG A 183 15.88 0.08 2.82
CA ARG A 183 17.08 0.49 3.53
C ARG A 183 18.30 -0.28 3.08
N GLY A 184 18.15 -1.58 2.82
CA GLY A 184 19.22 -2.41 2.30
C GLY A 184 19.72 -1.90 0.97
N ASP A 185 18.81 -1.53 0.06
CA ASP A 185 19.15 -0.98 -1.25
C ASP A 185 19.86 0.37 -1.12
N GLU A 186 19.37 1.26 -0.25
CA GLU A 186 20.01 2.56 0.03
C GLU A 186 21.42 2.39 0.58
N GLN A 187 21.61 1.47 1.50
CA GLN A 187 22.94 1.20 2.07
C GLN A 187 23.91 0.68 1.02
N ASN A 188 23.45 -0.19 0.14
CA ASN A 188 24.26 -0.71 -0.96
C ASN A 188 24.69 0.41 -1.92
N VAL A 189 23.77 1.32 -2.26
CA VAL A 189 24.06 2.47 -3.12
C VAL A 189 25.09 3.39 -2.46
N VAL A 190 24.92 3.71 -1.18
CA VAL A 190 25.87 4.56 -0.43
C VAL A 190 27.24 3.91 -0.39
N THR A 191 27.31 2.61 -0.12
CA THR A 191 28.58 1.88 -0.08
C THR A 191 29.32 1.94 -1.43
N LEU A 192 28.59 1.75 -2.53
CA LEU A 192 29.14 1.83 -3.87
C LEU A 192 29.66 3.25 -4.17
N SER A 193 28.90 4.28 -3.79
CA SER A 193 29.29 5.67 -3.95
C SER A 193 30.57 5.99 -3.18
N THR A 194 30.70 5.49 -1.97
CA THR A 194 31.89 5.66 -1.12
C THR A 194 33.12 5.01 -1.77
N LEU A 195 32.95 3.81 -2.33
CA LEU A 195 34.05 3.12 -3.03
C LEU A 195 34.51 3.89 -4.25
N HIS A 196 33.60 4.51 -5.00
CA HIS A 196 33.93 5.31 -6.17
C HIS A 196 34.53 6.66 -5.80
N ALA A 197 34.20 7.20 -4.65
CA ALA A 197 34.74 8.48 -4.18
C ALA A 197 36.17 8.37 -3.64
N ALA A 198 36.59 7.18 -3.32
CA ALA A 198 37.96 6.93 -2.84
C ALA A 198 38.89 6.64 -4.00
#